data_6d22020b9d91f206bf9ecda9704562bf
#
_entry.id   6d22020b9d91f206bf9ecda9704562bf
#
_cell.length_a   1.000
_cell.length_b   1.000
_cell.length_c   1.000
_cell.angle_alpha   90.00
_cell.angle_beta   90.00
_cell.angle_gamma   90.00
#
_symmetry.space_group_name_H-M   'P 1'
#
loop_
_entity.id
_entity.type
_entity.pdbx_description
1 polymer ?
#
loop_
_entity_poly.entity_id
_entity_poly.type
_entity_poly.pdbx_seq_one_letter_code
_entity_poly.pdbx_strand_id
1 'polypeptide(L)'
;LQADSANLRAAVRARRMHKDAAFLKGVLVPGGSIPAEEICQSLAQDEPFAPLFANTALFAAAQAGDESQTGALTAFERLCDNTLTAYFAKAKSVVFGEQVVIAYLCALENEISAARMIVNGLQAGLPADTIRARLRDLYQ
;
A
#
# COMPACT_ATOMS: atom_id res chain seq x y z
N LEU A 1 -1.60 5.84 9.07
CA LEU A 1 -1.57 5.61 7.61
C LEU A 1 -0.67 4.45 7.21
N GLN A 2 0.59 4.35 7.69
CA GLN A 2 1.46 3.18 7.38
C GLN A 2 0.84 1.87 7.87
N ALA A 3 0.37 1.82 9.12
CA ALA A 3 -0.31 0.65 9.65
C ALA A 3 -1.59 0.32 8.86
N ASP A 4 -2.38 1.34 8.49
CA ASP A 4 -3.58 1.14 7.68
C ASP A 4 -3.26 0.59 6.29
N SER A 5 -2.20 1.08 5.65
CA SER A 5 -1.73 0.58 4.36
C SER A 5 -1.24 -0.88 4.46
N ALA A 6 -0.49 -1.22 5.52
CA ALA A 6 -0.05 -2.59 5.78
C ALA A 6 -1.24 -3.53 6.02
N ASN A 7 -2.22 -3.10 6.82
CA ASN A 7 -3.42 -3.86 7.14
C ASN A 7 -4.32 -4.07 5.91
N LEU A 8 -4.51 -3.04 5.09
CA LEU A 8 -5.24 -3.16 3.83
C LEU A 8 -4.57 -4.17 2.88
N ARG A 9 -3.23 -4.13 2.74
CA ARG A 9 -2.49 -5.09 1.93
C ARG A 9 -2.62 -6.52 2.47
N ALA A 10 -2.54 -6.69 3.79
CA ALA A 10 -2.74 -7.99 4.42
C ALA A 10 -4.15 -8.53 4.17
N ALA A 11 -5.17 -7.68 4.30
CA ALA A 11 -6.57 -8.05 4.08
C ALA A 11 -6.85 -8.48 2.63
N VAL A 12 -6.42 -7.66 1.64
CA VAL A 12 -6.59 -7.98 0.21
C VAL A 12 -5.87 -9.27 -0.16
N ARG A 13 -4.65 -9.48 0.35
CA ARG A 13 -3.90 -10.72 0.11
C ARG A 13 -4.54 -11.93 0.78
N ALA A 14 -5.02 -11.79 2.03
CA ALA A 14 -5.70 -12.85 2.77
C ALA A 14 -6.98 -13.30 2.02
N ARG A 15 -7.79 -12.37 1.51
CA ARG A 15 -8.95 -12.65 0.68
C ARG A 15 -8.57 -13.47 -0.56
N ARG A 16 -7.57 -13.02 -1.30
CA ARG A 16 -7.09 -13.72 -2.51
C ARG A 16 -6.51 -15.10 -2.24
N MET A 17 -5.94 -15.29 -1.07
CA MET A 17 -5.40 -16.59 -0.63
C MET A 17 -6.46 -17.46 0.05
N HIS A 18 -7.72 -17.02 0.07
CA HIS A 18 -8.83 -17.67 0.77
C HIS A 18 -8.49 -18.03 2.23
N LYS A 19 -7.79 -17.09 2.91
CA LYS A 19 -7.48 -17.24 4.33
C LYS A 19 -8.64 -16.73 5.18
N ASP A 20 -8.77 -17.31 6.37
CA ASP A 20 -9.81 -16.94 7.32
C ASP A 20 -9.46 -15.68 8.13
N ALA A 21 -10.46 -15.17 8.85
CA ALA A 21 -10.29 -14.00 9.71
C ALA A 21 -9.33 -14.25 10.88
N ALA A 22 -9.18 -15.50 11.34
CA ALA A 22 -8.24 -15.84 12.40
C ALA A 22 -6.79 -15.68 11.92
N PHE A 23 -6.48 -16.14 10.70
CA PHE A 23 -5.20 -15.88 10.07
C PHE A 23 -4.94 -14.39 9.91
N LEU A 24 -5.93 -13.63 9.39
CA LEU A 24 -5.79 -12.20 9.18
C LEU A 24 -5.49 -11.47 10.49
N LYS A 25 -6.23 -11.78 11.55
CA LYS A 25 -6.01 -11.19 12.89
C LYS A 25 -4.57 -11.35 13.39
N GLY A 26 -3.93 -12.49 13.06
CA GLY A 26 -2.53 -12.76 13.46
C GLY A 26 -1.48 -11.96 12.69
N VAL A 27 -1.82 -11.36 11.55
CA VAL A 27 -0.89 -10.61 10.69
C VAL A 27 -1.16 -9.11 10.65
N LEU A 28 -2.29 -8.64 11.22
CA LEU A 28 -2.60 -7.21 11.29
C LEU A 28 -1.66 -6.49 12.26
N VAL A 29 -1.24 -5.30 11.84
CA VAL A 29 -0.36 -4.42 12.62
C VAL A 29 -1.20 -3.48 13.47
N PRO A 30 -0.90 -3.33 14.78
CA PRO A 30 -1.61 -2.39 15.65
C PRO A 30 -1.31 -0.93 15.29
N GLY A 31 -2.19 -0.03 15.74
CA GLY A 31 -1.98 1.43 15.58
C GLY A 31 -2.49 2.02 14.26
N GLY A 32 -3.29 1.29 13.50
CA GLY A 32 -4.06 1.83 12.39
C GLY A 32 -5.27 2.64 12.86
N SER A 33 -5.85 3.44 11.96
CA SER A 33 -7.09 4.18 12.20
C SER A 33 -8.34 3.31 12.06
N ILE A 34 -8.22 2.19 11.33
CA ILE A 34 -9.30 1.22 11.16
C ILE A 34 -9.12 0.10 12.17
N PRO A 35 -10.14 -0.23 12.98
CA PRO A 35 -10.08 -1.34 13.93
C PRO A 35 -9.83 -2.69 13.24
N ALA A 36 -8.92 -3.49 13.81
CA ALA A 36 -8.59 -4.81 13.27
C ALA A 36 -9.80 -5.74 13.18
N GLU A 37 -10.72 -5.61 14.14
CA GLU A 37 -11.96 -6.37 14.21
C GLU A 37 -12.86 -6.11 13.01
N GLU A 38 -13.01 -4.85 12.56
CA GLU A 38 -13.81 -4.47 11.41
C GLU A 38 -13.22 -5.05 10.11
N ILE A 39 -11.89 -5.01 9.96
CA ILE A 39 -11.22 -5.60 8.80
C ILE A 39 -11.41 -7.13 8.77
N CYS A 40 -11.29 -7.79 9.93
CA CYS A 40 -11.52 -9.23 10.04
C CYS A 40 -12.98 -9.61 9.77
N GLN A 41 -13.94 -8.80 10.23
CA GLN A 41 -15.36 -9.01 10.00
C GLN A 41 -15.69 -8.88 8.49
N SER A 42 -15.20 -7.85 7.84
CA SER A 42 -15.37 -7.63 6.40
C SER A 42 -14.83 -8.82 5.58
N LEU A 43 -13.67 -9.37 5.98
CA LEU A 43 -13.14 -10.58 5.35
C LEU A 43 -14.05 -11.80 5.58
N ALA A 44 -14.54 -11.99 6.81
CA ALA A 44 -15.39 -13.13 7.17
C ALA A 44 -16.75 -13.12 6.46
N GLN A 45 -17.29 -11.92 6.18
CA GLN A 45 -18.58 -11.72 5.51
C GLN A 45 -18.43 -11.57 3.98
N ASP A 46 -17.19 -11.64 3.47
CA ASP A 46 -16.84 -11.38 2.06
C ASP A 46 -17.32 -10.00 1.58
N GLU A 47 -17.33 -9.02 2.48
CA GLU A 47 -17.70 -7.64 2.18
C GLU A 47 -16.50 -6.86 1.63
N PRO A 48 -16.71 -5.84 0.77
CA PRO A 48 -15.64 -5.01 0.26
C PRO A 48 -14.94 -4.23 1.38
N PHE A 49 -13.63 -4.02 1.25
CA PHE A 49 -12.85 -3.22 2.21
C PHE A 49 -12.99 -1.71 1.98
N ALA A 50 -13.32 -1.28 0.74
CA ALA A 50 -13.39 0.14 0.40
C ALA A 50 -14.28 0.98 1.34
N PRO A 51 -15.47 0.54 1.79
CA PRO A 51 -16.28 1.30 2.73
C PRO A 51 -15.59 1.61 4.05
N LEU A 52 -14.76 0.68 4.58
CA LEU A 52 -14.00 0.89 5.82
C LEU A 52 -12.98 2.01 5.68
N PHE A 53 -12.43 2.18 4.48
CA PHE A 53 -11.41 3.19 4.16
C PHE A 53 -11.99 4.48 3.55
N ALA A 54 -13.32 4.66 3.47
CA ALA A 54 -13.99 5.75 2.77
C ALA A 54 -13.51 7.15 3.21
N ASN A 55 -13.19 7.33 4.49
CA ASN A 55 -12.73 8.60 5.05
C ASN A 55 -11.20 8.69 5.17
N THR A 56 -10.47 7.83 4.47
CA THR A 56 -9.00 7.80 4.52
C THR A 56 -8.40 8.08 3.15
N ALA A 57 -7.12 8.45 3.12
CA ALA A 57 -6.38 8.61 1.88
C ALA A 57 -6.21 7.29 1.09
N LEU A 58 -6.48 6.15 1.72
CA LEU A 58 -6.35 4.81 1.12
C LEU A 58 -7.62 4.35 0.40
N PHE A 59 -8.68 5.16 0.33
CA PHE A 59 -9.95 4.76 -0.28
C PHE A 59 -9.79 4.24 -1.72
N ALA A 60 -9.07 4.99 -2.57
CA ALA A 60 -8.83 4.57 -3.96
C ALA A 60 -8.02 3.27 -4.05
N ALA A 61 -7.07 3.07 -3.12
CA ALA A 61 -6.33 1.82 -3.03
C ALA A 61 -7.24 0.66 -2.58
N ALA A 62 -8.13 0.89 -1.61
CA ALA A 62 -9.07 -0.12 -1.15
C ALA A 62 -10.04 -0.54 -2.26
N GLN A 63 -10.58 0.40 -3.04
CA GLN A 63 -11.40 0.09 -4.22
C GLN A 63 -10.63 -0.77 -5.24
N ALA A 64 -9.41 -0.39 -5.59
CA ALA A 64 -8.58 -1.18 -6.50
C ALA A 64 -8.25 -2.56 -5.93
N GLY A 65 -8.12 -2.70 -4.61
CA GLY A 65 -7.93 -3.98 -3.91
C GLY A 65 -9.16 -4.88 -4.03
N ASP A 66 -10.35 -4.33 -3.84
CA ASP A 66 -11.62 -5.06 -3.94
C ASP A 66 -11.90 -5.51 -5.40
N GLU A 67 -11.57 -4.67 -6.39
CA GLU A 67 -11.72 -4.98 -7.82
C GLU A 67 -10.69 -6.02 -8.30
N SER A 68 -9.53 -6.09 -7.68
CA SER A 68 -8.39 -6.94 -8.06
C SER A 68 -8.50 -8.36 -7.57
N GLN A 69 -9.64 -9.02 -7.73
CA GLN A 69 -9.84 -10.40 -7.27
C GLN A 69 -9.01 -11.42 -8.06
N THR A 70 -8.69 -11.12 -9.30
CA THR A 70 -7.86 -11.95 -10.19
C THR A 70 -6.75 -11.14 -10.84
N GLY A 71 -5.65 -11.78 -11.24
CA GLY A 71 -4.54 -11.12 -11.91
C GLY A 71 -3.52 -10.45 -10.98
N ALA A 72 -2.78 -9.48 -11.48
CA ALA A 72 -1.69 -8.84 -10.74
C ALA A 72 -2.21 -7.71 -9.82
N LEU A 73 -1.71 -7.67 -8.59
CA LEU A 73 -2.01 -6.58 -7.63
C LEU A 73 -1.20 -5.29 -7.90
N THR A 74 -0.56 -5.16 -9.07
CA THR A 74 0.38 -4.08 -9.34
C THR A 74 -0.25 -2.68 -9.20
N ALA A 75 -1.48 -2.50 -9.69
CA ALA A 75 -2.18 -1.21 -9.58
C ALA A 75 -2.53 -0.89 -8.12
N PHE A 76 -3.07 -1.86 -7.38
CA PHE A 76 -3.37 -1.75 -5.97
C PHE A 76 -2.13 -1.40 -5.13
N GLU A 77 -1.05 -2.17 -5.30
CA GLU A 77 0.21 -1.94 -4.57
C GLU A 77 0.79 -0.56 -4.90
N ARG A 78 0.72 -0.13 -6.17
CA ARG A 78 1.17 1.19 -6.57
C ARG A 78 0.35 2.30 -5.91
N LEU A 79 -0.97 2.16 -5.83
CA LEU A 79 -1.83 3.14 -5.16
C LEU A 79 -1.53 3.23 -3.66
N CYS A 80 -1.29 2.11 -2.99
CA CYS A 80 -0.88 2.10 -1.59
C CYS A 80 0.44 2.85 -1.39
N ASP A 81 1.46 2.56 -2.21
CA ASP A 81 2.77 3.20 -2.10
C ASP A 81 2.72 4.68 -2.44
N ASN A 82 2.01 5.07 -3.52
CA ASN A 82 1.88 6.46 -3.93
C ASN A 82 1.11 7.29 -2.88
N THR A 83 0.12 6.70 -2.22
CA THR A 83 -0.59 7.36 -1.11
C THR A 83 0.35 7.67 0.05
N LEU A 84 1.25 6.74 0.41
CA LEU A 84 2.27 6.98 1.43
C LEU A 84 3.27 8.05 0.99
N THR A 85 3.76 8.00 -0.26
CA THR A 85 4.67 9.01 -0.81
C THR A 85 4.04 10.40 -0.79
N ALA A 86 2.78 10.54 -1.20
CA ALA A 86 2.04 11.80 -1.16
C ALA A 86 1.83 12.31 0.27
N TYR A 87 1.63 11.41 1.23
CA TYR A 87 1.56 11.80 2.64
C TYR A 87 2.88 12.35 3.16
N PHE A 88 4.00 11.67 2.90
CA PHE A 88 5.33 12.14 3.30
C PHE A 88 5.75 13.41 2.58
N ALA A 89 5.33 13.62 1.33
CA ALA A 89 5.60 14.85 0.59
C ALA A 89 5.07 16.11 1.29
N LYS A 90 4.05 16.00 2.15
CA LYS A 90 3.56 17.11 2.97
C LYS A 90 4.61 17.64 3.96
N ALA A 91 5.57 16.80 4.35
CA ALA A 91 6.66 17.22 5.25
C ALA A 91 7.58 18.30 4.62
N LYS A 92 7.55 18.50 3.30
CA LYS A 92 8.29 19.57 2.62
C LYS A 92 7.88 20.98 3.07
N SER A 93 6.64 21.14 3.51
CA SER A 93 6.14 22.42 4.03
C SER A 93 6.47 22.64 5.51
N VAL A 94 7.09 21.66 6.17
CA VAL A 94 7.48 21.74 7.58
C VAL A 94 8.96 22.13 7.67
N VAL A 95 9.27 23.23 8.37
CA VAL A 95 10.64 23.75 8.45
C VAL A 95 11.52 22.94 9.38
N PHE A 96 10.97 22.47 10.51
CA PHE A 96 11.68 21.69 11.53
C PHE A 96 10.80 20.60 12.10
N GLY A 97 11.41 19.47 12.49
CA GLY A 97 10.73 18.38 13.19
C GLY A 97 11.17 17.00 12.69
N GLU A 98 10.81 15.98 13.46
CA GLU A 98 11.11 14.58 13.15
C GLU A 98 10.45 14.13 11.83
N GLN A 99 9.31 14.73 11.44
CA GLN A 99 8.60 14.38 10.21
C GLN A 99 9.45 14.67 8.95
N VAL A 100 10.35 15.66 8.98
CA VAL A 100 11.24 15.98 7.86
C VAL A 100 12.26 14.87 7.67
N VAL A 101 12.84 14.39 8.78
CA VAL A 101 13.84 13.30 8.76
C VAL A 101 13.20 12.00 8.30
N ILE A 102 12.02 11.66 8.84
CA ILE A 102 11.28 10.45 8.46
C ILE A 102 10.90 10.49 6.98
N ALA A 103 10.40 11.63 6.49
CA ALA A 103 10.03 11.80 5.09
C ALA A 103 11.26 11.67 4.16
N TYR A 104 12.41 12.19 4.55
CA TYR A 104 13.65 12.03 3.81
C TYR A 104 14.09 10.55 3.72
N LEU A 105 14.03 9.82 4.82
CA LEU A 105 14.37 8.39 4.84
C LEU A 105 13.42 7.58 3.95
N CYS A 106 12.12 7.85 4.02
CA CYS A 106 11.12 7.20 3.16
C CYS A 106 11.34 7.54 1.68
N ALA A 107 11.72 8.79 1.36
CA ALA A 107 12.08 9.19 0.01
C ALA A 107 13.28 8.39 -0.52
N LEU A 108 14.32 8.25 0.29
CA LEU A 108 15.53 7.50 -0.06
C LEU A 108 15.21 6.01 -0.28
N GLU A 109 14.38 5.40 0.57
CA GLU A 109 13.91 4.01 0.39
C GLU A 109 13.13 3.84 -0.91
N ASN A 110 12.28 4.80 -1.28
CA ASN A 110 11.54 4.78 -2.54
C ASN A 110 12.46 4.87 -3.76
N GLU A 111 13.48 5.74 -3.72
CA GLU A 111 14.45 5.85 -4.80
C GLU A 111 15.27 4.58 -4.97
N ILE A 112 15.75 3.99 -3.87
CA ILE A 112 16.47 2.71 -3.89
C ILE A 112 15.57 1.60 -4.45
N SER A 113 14.30 1.56 -4.05
CA SER A 113 13.35 0.56 -4.52
C SER A 113 13.06 0.72 -6.01
N ALA A 114 12.91 1.96 -6.50
CA ALA A 114 12.75 2.25 -7.92
C ALA A 114 13.99 1.83 -8.73
N ALA A 115 15.19 2.16 -8.26
CA ALA A 115 16.44 1.76 -8.90
C ALA A 115 16.57 0.23 -8.98
N ARG A 116 16.29 -0.49 -7.90
CA ARG A 116 16.29 -1.96 -7.87
C ARG A 116 15.26 -2.54 -8.84
N MET A 117 14.07 -1.96 -8.91
CA MET A 117 13.01 -2.41 -9.81
C MET A 117 13.41 -2.25 -11.27
N ILE A 118 14.07 -1.13 -11.63
CA ILE A 118 14.58 -0.90 -12.99
C ILE A 118 15.68 -1.91 -13.32
N VAL A 119 16.68 -2.04 -12.45
CA VAL A 119 17.81 -2.96 -12.70
C VAL A 119 17.34 -4.40 -12.85
N ASN A 120 16.52 -4.87 -11.91
CA ASN A 120 15.99 -6.24 -11.96
C ASN A 120 15.08 -6.46 -13.17
N GLY A 121 14.27 -5.46 -13.55
CA GLY A 121 13.43 -5.53 -14.74
C GLY A 121 14.25 -5.62 -16.04
N LEU A 122 15.31 -4.83 -16.15
CA LEU A 122 16.25 -4.90 -17.29
C LEU A 122 16.99 -6.23 -17.36
N GLN A 123 17.49 -6.72 -16.22
CA GLN A 123 18.15 -8.03 -16.15
C GLN A 123 17.21 -9.19 -16.51
N ALA A 124 15.93 -9.07 -16.16
CA ALA A 124 14.91 -10.07 -16.54
C ALA A 124 14.41 -9.91 -17.99
N GLY A 125 14.92 -8.95 -18.76
CA GLY A 125 14.51 -8.71 -20.14
C GLY A 125 13.08 -8.18 -20.29
N LEU A 126 12.53 -7.54 -19.24
CA LEU A 126 11.16 -7.00 -19.30
C LEU A 126 11.09 -5.77 -20.22
N PRO A 127 9.98 -5.61 -20.98
CA PRO A 127 9.75 -4.40 -21.76
C PRO A 127 9.73 -3.15 -20.89
N ALA A 128 10.22 -2.02 -21.41
CA ALA A 128 10.29 -0.76 -20.67
C ALA A 128 8.93 -0.31 -20.13
N ASP A 129 7.85 -0.53 -20.88
CA ASP A 129 6.49 -0.16 -20.45
C ASP A 129 6.02 -1.01 -19.27
N THR A 130 6.40 -2.28 -19.21
CA THR A 130 6.12 -3.15 -18.07
C THR A 130 6.86 -2.67 -16.82
N ILE A 131 8.12 -2.23 -16.97
CA ILE A 131 8.90 -1.66 -15.86
C ILE A 131 8.26 -0.35 -15.40
N ARG A 132 7.92 0.56 -16.33
CA ARG A 132 7.27 1.85 -16.01
C ARG A 132 5.93 1.66 -15.28
N ALA A 133 5.12 0.69 -15.68
CA ALA A 133 3.84 0.40 -15.03
C ALA A 133 3.99 -0.03 -13.57
N ARG A 134 5.15 -0.54 -13.18
CA ARG A 134 5.46 -0.98 -11.81
C ARG A 134 6.12 0.09 -10.96
N LEU A 135 6.69 1.14 -11.57
CA LEU A 135 7.34 2.21 -10.83
C LEU A 135 6.32 2.98 -9.97
N ARG A 136 6.81 3.46 -8.85
CA ARG A 136 6.10 4.32 -7.89
C ARG A 136 6.39 5.78 -8.18
N ASP A 137 5.51 6.66 -7.72
CA ASP A 137 5.79 8.08 -7.74
C ASP A 137 6.97 8.36 -6.81
N LEU A 138 7.90 9.18 -7.29
CA LEU A 138 9.04 9.60 -6.50
C LEU A 138 8.67 10.80 -5.63
N TYR A 139 9.40 10.96 -4.54
CA TYR A 139 9.31 12.11 -3.67
C TYR A 139 9.96 13.32 -4.36
N GLN A 140 9.16 14.09 -5.11
CA GLN A 140 9.59 15.30 -5.82
C GLN A 140 9.18 16.58 -5.08
#